data_712fa721f6d5a41a3e2596f59f31feb4
#
_entry.id   712fa721f6d5a41a3e2596f59f31feb4
#
_cell.length_a   1.000
_cell.length_b   1.000
_cell.length_c   1.000
_cell.angle_alpha   90.00
_cell.angle_beta   90.00
_cell.angle_gamma   90.00
#
_symmetry.space_group_name_H-M   'P 1'
#
loop_
_entity.id
_entity.type
_entity.pdbx_description
1 polymer ?
#
loop_
_entity_poly.entity_id
_entity_poly.type
_entity_poly.pdbx_seq_one_letter_code
_entity_poly.pdbx_strand_id
1 'polypeptide(L)'
;MFKKHFTALGLILIVISVLLTVSCEKQPDTTPTPPADTGAQESAASPQTLVKDGAANYAIVLPAASNGPIRTAANNLCSDLGKLFGVKFTVKSNHASTDDSQRKILIGAGAGNRQTLAYHQYSVTLSPQGDIVISAWTGEAISTACGKLMMKIKAAVKDGDSLGTVNEELCFDGIDTGIMQTDLPVLLSDKTPLIYHVQGARGAFELYFNSCTDDHRAECAQKLTAEGYSLLQSRELTDACFEVYQKDGLQVTVSFWHASGELIVLADKPSYTPPLSAETASSTTSPKLISVGQEYPGALKGMCYILQASDGSFVIIDSGEGEDAFLDRIYELMTSNLPEGARPHIRAWFITHQHGDHTGGIINFASSKYASRVDCDAIYSNMPYEKYQTAYDNYENRYANITKAAERLGADFVIARTGQTYYFGDLEVLIVGSVDDMALTDFNDLDETSLWIKVSTPGKKLIFCGDAGGLYVTKYLLKRYTAATLKCDICQAASHGTNNAAYKDYYKLADPDVYLWPANLEFYNKHAPNSYIQGDTSAKILYAFKGTETVELN
;
A
#
# COMPACT_ATOMS: atom_id res chain seq x y z
N MET A 1 -5.48 48.42 40.40
CA MET A 1 -4.79 49.64 39.91
C MET A 1 -3.74 49.14 38.91
N PHE A 2 -3.88 49.34 37.76
CA PHE A 2 -3.63 50.09 36.59
C PHE A 2 -4.10 49.38 35.33
N LYS A 3 -4.95 50.07 34.62
CA LYS A 3 -5.51 49.83 33.27
C LYS A 3 -4.49 50.24 32.18
N LYS A 4 -4.79 49.72 30.96
CA LYS A 4 -4.56 50.34 29.63
C LYS A 4 -3.37 49.75 28.85
N HIS A 5 -3.39 49.52 27.54
CA HIS A 5 -4.31 49.96 26.45
C HIS A 5 -4.21 49.00 25.28
N PHE A 6 -5.34 48.81 24.61
CA PHE A 6 -5.48 48.28 23.25
C PHE A 6 -4.99 49.29 22.21
N THR A 7 -4.30 48.85 21.18
CA THR A 7 -4.26 49.58 19.91
C THR A 7 -4.44 48.57 18.77
N ALA A 8 -5.59 48.65 18.13
CA ALA A 8 -5.91 47.98 16.91
C ALA A 8 -5.23 48.69 15.74
N LEU A 9 -4.53 47.95 14.88
CA LEU A 9 -4.09 48.45 13.59
C LEU A 9 -4.90 47.69 12.51
N GLY A 10 -5.84 48.40 11.91
CA GLY A 10 -6.63 47.92 10.78
C GLY A 10 -5.77 47.91 9.52
N LEU A 11 -5.79 46.79 8.84
CA LEU A 11 -5.26 46.65 7.48
C LEU A 11 -6.40 46.85 6.50
N ILE A 12 -6.34 47.94 5.75
CA ILE A 12 -7.25 48.26 4.65
C ILE A 12 -6.80 47.45 3.44
N LEU A 13 -7.62 46.51 2.99
CA LEU A 13 -7.47 45.86 1.70
C LEU A 13 -8.09 46.75 0.60
N ILE A 14 -7.25 47.32 -0.26
CA ILE A 14 -7.69 47.98 -1.48
C ILE A 14 -7.81 46.93 -2.57
N VAL A 15 -9.06 46.63 -2.95
CA VAL A 15 -9.36 45.80 -4.14
C VAL A 15 -9.42 46.76 -5.32
N ILE A 16 -8.45 46.72 -6.21
CA ILE A 16 -8.48 47.42 -7.50
C ILE A 16 -9.14 46.51 -8.53
N SER A 17 -10.41 46.78 -8.81
CA SER A 17 -11.11 46.18 -9.95
C SER A 17 -10.75 46.96 -11.21
N VAL A 18 -10.00 46.35 -12.11
CA VAL A 18 -9.77 46.87 -13.45
C VAL A 18 -10.89 46.37 -14.37
N LEU A 19 -11.84 47.24 -14.63
CA LEU A 19 -12.84 47.08 -15.71
C LEU A 19 -12.19 47.42 -17.03
N LEU A 20 -11.93 46.41 -17.86
CA LEU A 20 -11.62 46.59 -19.27
C LEU A 20 -12.94 46.67 -20.06
N THR A 21 -13.36 47.88 -20.43
CA THR A 21 -14.40 48.13 -21.42
C THR A 21 -13.80 47.96 -22.80
N VAL A 22 -14.18 46.90 -23.49
CA VAL A 22 -13.91 46.77 -24.93
C VAL A 22 -14.99 47.52 -25.68
N SER A 23 -14.59 48.62 -26.31
CA SER A 23 -15.42 49.40 -27.23
C SER A 23 -15.54 48.65 -28.57
N CYS A 24 -16.75 48.33 -28.96
CA CYS A 24 -17.07 47.71 -30.24
C CYS A 24 -17.24 48.81 -31.28
N GLU A 25 -16.22 49.06 -32.11
CA GLU A 25 -16.37 49.87 -33.33
C GLU A 25 -16.96 49.01 -34.44
N LYS A 26 -18.12 49.47 -34.98
CA LYS A 26 -18.75 48.90 -36.18
C LYS A 26 -17.95 49.29 -37.42
N GLN A 27 -17.38 48.29 -38.11
CA GLN A 27 -16.92 48.44 -39.49
C GLN A 27 -18.09 48.19 -40.50
N PRO A 28 -18.08 48.86 -41.65
CA PRO A 28 -19.22 48.81 -42.57
C PRO A 28 -19.26 47.49 -43.37
N ASP A 29 -20.50 47.10 -43.63
CA ASP A 29 -20.93 45.99 -44.46
C ASP A 29 -20.34 46.05 -45.87
N THR A 30 -19.46 45.12 -46.22
CA THR A 30 -19.16 44.80 -47.62
C THR A 30 -19.46 43.33 -47.84
N THR A 31 -20.63 43.06 -48.40
CA THR A 31 -21.04 41.74 -48.89
C THR A 31 -20.12 41.29 -50.02
N PRO A 32 -19.36 40.21 -49.89
CA PRO A 32 -18.73 39.55 -51.04
C PRO A 32 -19.70 38.55 -51.64
N THR A 33 -19.84 38.64 -52.95
CA THR A 33 -20.53 37.70 -53.84
C THR A 33 -20.00 36.29 -53.61
N PRO A 34 -20.86 35.23 -53.48
CA PRO A 34 -20.38 33.85 -53.27
C PRO A 34 -19.62 33.38 -54.51
N PRO A 35 -18.45 32.73 -54.33
CA PRO A 35 -17.78 32.05 -55.43
C PRO A 35 -18.61 30.84 -55.85
N ALA A 36 -18.60 30.56 -57.12
CA ALA A 36 -19.29 29.48 -57.78
C ALA A 36 -18.89 28.14 -57.11
N ASP A 37 -19.88 27.35 -56.77
CA ASP A 37 -19.81 25.98 -56.29
C ASP A 37 -19.13 25.11 -57.35
N THR A 38 -17.81 24.91 -57.18
CA THR A 38 -17.11 23.80 -57.81
C THR A 38 -17.20 22.61 -56.84
N GLY A 39 -18.25 21.83 -57.00
CA GLY A 39 -18.45 20.56 -56.34
C GLY A 39 -17.25 19.63 -56.52
N ALA A 40 -16.26 19.80 -55.67
CA ALA A 40 -15.32 18.72 -55.37
C ALA A 40 -16.09 17.72 -54.50
N GLN A 41 -16.58 16.65 -55.10
CA GLN A 41 -16.97 15.44 -54.39
C GLN A 41 -15.77 15.06 -53.50
N GLU A 42 -15.87 15.29 -52.19
CA GLU A 42 -15.02 14.61 -51.24
C GLU A 42 -15.18 13.10 -51.48
N SER A 43 -14.19 12.52 -52.10
CA SER A 43 -14.05 11.06 -52.20
C SER A 43 -14.11 10.53 -50.76
N ALA A 44 -15.21 9.89 -50.40
CA ALA A 44 -15.36 9.21 -49.15
C ALA A 44 -14.11 8.29 -48.97
N ALA A 45 -13.24 8.65 -48.05
CA ALA A 45 -12.03 7.88 -47.76
C ALA A 45 -12.46 6.43 -47.49
N SER A 46 -11.83 5.48 -48.21
CA SER A 46 -12.14 4.06 -48.02
C SER A 46 -12.05 3.70 -46.55
N PRO A 47 -13.00 2.93 -45.99
CA PRO A 47 -13.02 2.59 -44.57
C PRO A 47 -11.70 1.96 -44.18
N GLN A 48 -11.15 2.41 -43.06
CA GLN A 48 -9.92 1.85 -42.50
C GLN A 48 -10.21 0.44 -41.93
N THR A 49 -9.35 -0.49 -42.19
CA THR A 49 -9.51 -1.88 -41.69
C THR A 49 -8.25 -2.36 -40.96
N LEU A 50 -8.42 -3.23 -39.96
CA LEU A 50 -7.31 -3.83 -39.20
C LEU A 50 -6.44 -4.73 -40.06
N VAL A 51 -7.06 -5.37 -41.07
CA VAL A 51 -6.39 -6.23 -42.06
C VAL A 51 -6.64 -5.66 -43.46
N LYS A 52 -5.60 -5.62 -44.27
CA LYS A 52 -5.63 -5.19 -45.66
C LYS A 52 -4.74 -6.09 -46.51
N ASP A 53 -5.22 -6.52 -47.64
CA ASP A 53 -4.49 -7.37 -48.61
C ASP A 53 -3.85 -8.62 -47.96
N GLY A 54 -4.53 -9.22 -46.98
CA GLY A 54 -4.07 -10.40 -46.26
C GLY A 54 -2.95 -10.16 -45.24
N ALA A 55 -2.68 -8.92 -44.90
CA ALA A 55 -1.68 -8.54 -43.91
C ALA A 55 -2.24 -7.60 -42.84
N ALA A 56 -1.60 -7.52 -41.66
CA ALA A 56 -1.96 -6.57 -40.62
C ALA A 56 -1.69 -5.12 -41.09
N ASN A 57 -2.72 -4.29 -41.11
CA ASN A 57 -2.66 -2.88 -41.48
C ASN A 57 -2.31 -1.97 -40.29
N TYR A 58 -2.39 -2.50 -39.07
CA TYR A 58 -2.07 -1.80 -37.82
C TYR A 58 -0.93 -2.46 -37.07
N ALA A 59 -0.04 -1.66 -36.47
CA ALA A 59 0.92 -2.11 -35.49
C ALA A 59 0.50 -1.64 -34.08
N ILE A 60 0.71 -2.46 -33.08
CA ILE A 60 0.51 -2.08 -31.67
C ILE A 60 1.77 -1.35 -31.19
N VAL A 61 1.63 -0.14 -30.65
CA VAL A 61 2.75 0.70 -30.25
C VAL A 61 2.63 1.06 -28.77
N LEU A 62 3.72 0.82 -28.05
CA LEU A 62 3.86 1.10 -26.63
C LEU A 62 4.76 2.32 -26.39
N PRO A 63 4.57 3.08 -25.27
CA PRO A 63 5.55 4.03 -24.79
C PRO A 63 6.90 3.34 -24.49
N ALA A 64 7.99 4.08 -24.65
CA ALA A 64 9.35 3.55 -24.39
C ALA A 64 9.52 3.02 -22.96
N ALA A 65 8.90 3.66 -21.98
CA ALA A 65 8.94 3.31 -20.56
C ALA A 65 7.73 2.48 -20.07
N SER A 66 7.14 1.63 -20.93
CA SER A 66 5.98 0.81 -20.54
C SER A 66 6.32 -0.18 -19.44
N ASN A 67 5.48 -0.26 -18.42
CA ASN A 67 5.58 -1.26 -17.35
C ASN A 67 5.13 -2.66 -17.80
N GLY A 68 5.32 -3.67 -16.94
CA GLY A 68 4.96 -5.06 -17.19
C GLY A 68 3.49 -5.27 -17.57
N PRO A 69 2.51 -4.77 -16.79
CA PRO A 69 1.07 -4.87 -17.08
C PRO A 69 0.70 -4.30 -18.45
N ILE A 70 1.20 -3.13 -18.83
CA ILE A 70 0.94 -2.52 -20.14
C ILE A 70 1.50 -3.38 -21.28
N ARG A 71 2.72 -3.90 -21.12
CA ARG A 71 3.33 -4.82 -22.10
C ARG A 71 2.53 -6.12 -22.25
N THR A 72 2.05 -6.67 -21.13
CA THR A 72 1.21 -7.86 -21.13
C THR A 72 -0.11 -7.61 -21.85
N ALA A 73 -0.79 -6.50 -21.59
CA ALA A 73 -2.03 -6.12 -22.27
C ALA A 73 -1.83 -6.00 -23.79
N ALA A 74 -0.74 -5.35 -24.21
CA ALA A 74 -0.41 -5.21 -25.64
C ALA A 74 -0.09 -6.54 -26.31
N ASN A 75 0.65 -7.42 -25.67
CA ASN A 75 0.97 -8.74 -26.18
C ASN A 75 -0.28 -9.62 -26.29
N ASN A 76 -1.19 -9.55 -25.32
CA ASN A 76 -2.46 -10.26 -25.36
C ASN A 76 -3.33 -9.77 -26.51
N LEU A 77 -3.49 -8.44 -26.67
CA LEU A 77 -4.22 -7.86 -27.78
C LEU A 77 -3.62 -8.27 -29.14
N CYS A 78 -2.28 -8.23 -29.26
CA CYS A 78 -1.57 -8.67 -30.46
C CYS A 78 -1.86 -10.14 -30.80
N SER A 79 -1.77 -11.02 -29.81
CA SER A 79 -2.05 -12.45 -29.96
C SER A 79 -3.50 -12.72 -30.38
N ASP A 80 -4.44 -12.02 -29.73
CA ASP A 80 -5.87 -12.21 -29.98
C ASP A 80 -6.30 -11.70 -31.35
N LEU A 81 -5.79 -10.54 -31.78
CA LEU A 81 -5.99 -10.04 -33.15
C LEU A 81 -5.40 -11.01 -34.17
N GLY A 82 -4.18 -11.52 -33.91
CA GLY A 82 -3.53 -12.50 -34.77
C GLY A 82 -4.35 -13.77 -34.94
N LYS A 83 -4.91 -14.31 -33.85
CA LYS A 83 -5.79 -15.47 -33.87
C LYS A 83 -7.11 -15.23 -34.59
N LEU A 84 -7.71 -14.03 -34.36
CA LEU A 84 -9.00 -13.69 -34.94
C LEU A 84 -8.95 -13.58 -36.47
N PHE A 85 -7.90 -12.88 -36.99
CA PHE A 85 -7.78 -12.57 -38.41
C PHE A 85 -6.86 -13.54 -39.20
N GLY A 86 -6.14 -14.43 -38.51
CA GLY A 86 -5.19 -15.34 -39.17
C GLY A 86 -3.93 -14.63 -39.72
N VAL A 87 -3.62 -13.42 -39.30
CA VAL A 87 -2.48 -12.61 -39.75
C VAL A 87 -1.58 -12.22 -38.58
N LYS A 88 -0.31 -11.96 -38.87
CA LYS A 88 0.67 -11.59 -37.85
C LYS A 88 0.64 -10.09 -37.55
N PHE A 89 0.11 -9.71 -36.39
CA PHE A 89 0.29 -8.36 -35.81
C PHE A 89 1.65 -8.24 -35.11
N THR A 90 2.12 -7.03 -34.88
CA THR A 90 3.40 -6.76 -34.19
C THR A 90 3.23 -5.76 -33.08
N VAL A 91 3.99 -5.96 -31.98
CA VAL A 91 4.13 -4.97 -30.90
C VAL A 91 5.47 -4.28 -31.05
N LYS A 92 5.45 -2.95 -31.07
CA LYS A 92 6.64 -2.09 -31.18
C LYS A 92 6.75 -1.23 -29.91
N SER A 93 7.96 -1.07 -29.40
CA SER A 93 8.24 -0.38 -28.13
C SER A 93 8.82 1.01 -28.32
N ASN A 94 8.48 1.73 -29.38
CA ASN A 94 8.85 3.14 -29.53
C ASN A 94 8.11 3.79 -30.70
N HIS A 95 7.66 5.01 -30.52
CA HIS A 95 7.07 5.82 -31.60
C HIS A 95 8.04 6.07 -32.75
N ALA A 96 9.33 6.10 -32.50
CA ALA A 96 10.38 6.44 -33.48
C ALA A 96 10.70 5.32 -34.49
N SER A 97 10.20 4.10 -34.31
CA SER A 97 10.52 2.94 -35.16
C SER A 97 9.35 2.46 -36.02
N THR A 98 8.27 3.20 -36.11
CA THR A 98 7.13 2.85 -36.96
C THR A 98 7.30 3.46 -38.35
N ASP A 99 7.16 2.64 -39.37
CA ASP A 99 6.94 3.11 -40.73
C ASP A 99 5.70 4.00 -40.74
N ASP A 100 5.83 5.24 -41.19
CA ASP A 100 4.72 6.22 -41.22
C ASP A 100 3.56 5.78 -42.13
N SER A 101 3.78 4.79 -42.98
CA SER A 101 2.74 4.18 -43.82
C SER A 101 1.81 3.21 -43.07
N GLN A 102 2.22 2.69 -41.89
CA GLN A 102 1.42 1.74 -41.12
C GLN A 102 0.63 2.45 -40.02
N ARG A 103 -0.67 2.16 -39.94
CA ARG A 103 -1.56 2.62 -38.88
C ARG A 103 -1.18 2.02 -37.52
N LYS A 104 -1.60 2.66 -36.45
CA LYS A 104 -1.17 2.32 -35.10
C LYS A 104 -2.35 2.05 -34.17
N ILE A 105 -2.18 1.09 -33.28
CA ILE A 105 -2.93 0.98 -32.03
C ILE A 105 -2.01 1.48 -30.94
N LEU A 106 -2.22 2.71 -30.50
CA LEU A 106 -1.40 3.37 -29.48
C LEU A 106 -1.92 2.99 -28.10
N ILE A 107 -1.09 2.36 -27.28
CA ILE A 107 -1.47 1.91 -25.94
C ILE A 107 -0.68 2.69 -24.88
N GLY A 108 -1.39 3.28 -23.92
CA GLY A 108 -0.80 3.93 -22.75
C GLY A 108 -0.46 5.39 -22.95
N ALA A 109 0.73 5.84 -22.67
CA ALA A 109 1.09 7.25 -22.65
C ALA A 109 1.18 7.90 -24.03
N GLY A 110 0.84 9.16 -24.11
CA GLY A 110 1.01 10.02 -25.29
C GLY A 110 -0.26 10.35 -26.04
N ALA A 111 -1.35 9.68 -25.75
CA ALA A 111 -2.66 10.05 -26.31
C ALA A 111 -3.25 11.21 -25.52
N GLY A 112 -3.58 12.30 -26.21
CA GLY A 112 -3.90 13.60 -25.64
C GLY A 112 -5.01 13.70 -24.59
N ASN A 113 -5.76 12.64 -24.32
CA ASN A 113 -6.89 12.65 -23.38
C ASN A 113 -6.59 12.01 -22.01
N ARG A 114 -5.38 11.49 -21.78
CA ARG A 114 -5.04 10.84 -20.51
C ARG A 114 -5.18 11.79 -19.30
N GLN A 115 -4.90 13.07 -19.49
CA GLN A 115 -4.89 14.06 -18.40
C GLN A 115 -6.26 14.33 -17.79
N THR A 116 -7.33 13.96 -18.46
CA THR A 116 -8.71 14.14 -17.97
C THR A 116 -9.28 12.89 -17.31
N LEU A 117 -8.53 11.77 -17.34
CA LEU A 117 -8.98 10.49 -16.79
C LEU A 117 -8.56 10.34 -15.33
N ALA A 118 -9.42 9.77 -14.49
CA ALA A 118 -9.04 9.25 -13.18
C ALA A 118 -8.29 7.91 -13.32
N TYR A 119 -7.65 7.44 -12.24
CA TYR A 119 -6.84 6.21 -12.27
C TYR A 119 -7.62 4.95 -12.69
N HIS A 120 -8.90 4.88 -12.35
CA HIS A 120 -9.80 3.77 -12.72
C HIS A 120 -10.47 3.93 -14.09
N GLN A 121 -10.25 5.05 -14.78
CA GLN A 121 -10.88 5.35 -16.07
C GLN A 121 -9.97 5.00 -17.24
N TYR A 122 -10.60 4.69 -18.35
CA TYR A 122 -9.95 4.50 -19.65
C TYR A 122 -10.81 5.05 -20.78
N SER A 123 -10.16 5.36 -21.90
CA SER A 123 -10.79 5.81 -23.12
C SER A 123 -10.18 5.10 -24.34
N VAL A 124 -11.02 4.76 -25.30
CA VAL A 124 -10.62 4.28 -26.62
C VAL A 124 -11.18 5.23 -27.65
N THR A 125 -10.30 5.89 -28.39
CA THR A 125 -10.66 6.92 -29.38
C THR A 125 -9.95 6.67 -30.70
N LEU A 126 -10.38 7.38 -31.76
CA LEU A 126 -9.67 7.45 -33.02
C LEU A 126 -8.94 8.77 -33.15
N SER A 127 -7.68 8.74 -33.61
CA SER A 127 -6.97 9.95 -34.00
C SER A 127 -7.48 10.48 -35.33
N PRO A 128 -7.25 11.78 -35.67
CA PRO A 128 -7.57 12.31 -37.00
C PRO A 128 -6.88 11.54 -38.15
N GLN A 129 -5.78 10.83 -37.83
CA GLN A 129 -5.06 10.00 -38.79
C GLN A 129 -5.67 8.58 -38.91
N GLY A 130 -6.65 8.21 -38.07
CA GLY A 130 -7.30 6.90 -38.03
C GLY A 130 -6.55 5.88 -37.20
N ASP A 131 -5.63 6.29 -36.31
CA ASP A 131 -5.02 5.40 -35.31
C ASP A 131 -6.01 5.14 -34.17
N ILE A 132 -6.03 3.91 -33.65
CA ILE A 132 -6.77 3.59 -32.42
C ILE A 132 -5.91 3.99 -31.23
N VAL A 133 -6.48 4.79 -30.33
CA VAL A 133 -5.78 5.31 -29.16
C VAL A 133 -6.43 4.78 -27.88
N ILE A 134 -5.69 4.02 -27.10
CA ILE A 134 -6.11 3.47 -25.80
C ILE A 134 -5.41 4.26 -24.69
N SER A 135 -6.17 5.04 -23.96
CA SER A 135 -5.69 5.94 -22.91
C SER A 135 -6.15 5.48 -21.54
N ALA A 136 -5.23 5.36 -20.59
CA ALA A 136 -5.48 5.17 -19.16
C ALA A 136 -4.20 5.46 -18.38
N TRP A 137 -4.33 5.63 -17.04
CA TRP A 137 -3.19 5.83 -16.15
C TRP A 137 -2.57 4.52 -15.68
N THR A 138 -3.33 3.42 -15.63
CA THR A 138 -2.94 2.17 -15.00
C THR A 138 -2.90 1.04 -16.00
N GLY A 139 -2.04 0.05 -15.76
CA GLY A 139 -1.93 -1.13 -16.59
C GLY A 139 -3.20 -1.98 -16.58
N GLU A 140 -3.90 -1.99 -15.45
CA GLU A 140 -5.16 -2.71 -15.24
C GLU A 140 -6.27 -2.08 -16.11
N ALA A 141 -6.45 -0.76 -16.03
CA ALA A 141 -7.43 -0.05 -16.85
C ALA A 141 -7.13 -0.18 -18.34
N ILE A 142 -5.84 -0.17 -18.74
CA ILE A 142 -5.41 -0.47 -20.12
C ILE A 142 -5.78 -1.90 -20.51
N SER A 143 -5.54 -2.88 -19.64
CA SER A 143 -5.89 -4.28 -19.90
C SER A 143 -7.38 -4.45 -20.12
N THR A 144 -8.20 -3.82 -19.27
CA THR A 144 -9.67 -3.81 -19.38
C THR A 144 -10.11 -3.14 -20.67
N ALA A 145 -9.53 -2.01 -21.05
CA ALA A 145 -9.81 -1.32 -22.31
C ALA A 145 -9.48 -2.19 -23.53
N CYS A 146 -8.29 -2.83 -23.54
CA CYS A 146 -7.89 -3.76 -24.61
C CYS A 146 -8.86 -4.95 -24.74
N GLY A 147 -9.27 -5.53 -23.60
CA GLY A 147 -10.25 -6.61 -23.57
C GLY A 147 -11.60 -6.23 -24.15
N LYS A 148 -12.13 -5.07 -23.77
CA LYS A 148 -13.40 -4.54 -24.32
C LYS A 148 -13.31 -4.16 -25.80
N LEU A 149 -12.20 -3.55 -26.23
CA LEU A 149 -11.95 -3.32 -27.66
C LEU A 149 -11.97 -4.64 -28.43
N MET A 150 -11.29 -5.65 -27.94
CA MET A 150 -11.26 -6.98 -28.56
C MET A 150 -12.66 -7.62 -28.62
N MET A 151 -13.51 -7.43 -27.60
CA MET A 151 -14.90 -7.89 -27.62
C MET A 151 -15.72 -7.22 -28.73
N LYS A 152 -15.58 -5.89 -28.91
CA LYS A 152 -16.25 -5.15 -29.98
C LYS A 152 -15.80 -5.61 -31.36
N ILE A 153 -14.49 -5.78 -31.56
CA ILE A 153 -13.94 -6.31 -32.82
C ILE A 153 -14.46 -7.72 -33.11
N LYS A 154 -14.46 -8.61 -32.11
CA LYS A 154 -15.01 -9.99 -32.26
C LYS A 154 -16.49 -9.97 -32.62
N ALA A 155 -17.28 -9.07 -32.06
CA ALA A 155 -18.70 -8.92 -32.39
C ALA A 155 -18.87 -8.50 -33.84
N ALA A 156 -18.16 -7.45 -34.30
CA ALA A 156 -18.22 -6.97 -35.68
C ALA A 156 -17.81 -8.07 -36.68
N VAL A 157 -16.74 -8.83 -36.40
CA VAL A 157 -16.31 -9.97 -37.24
C VAL A 157 -17.38 -11.05 -37.31
N LYS A 158 -18.05 -11.36 -36.19
CA LYS A 158 -19.17 -12.33 -36.17
C LYS A 158 -20.35 -11.88 -37.04
N ASP A 159 -20.59 -10.55 -37.09
CA ASP A 159 -21.65 -9.94 -37.89
C ASP A 159 -21.26 -9.72 -39.36
N GLY A 160 -20.10 -10.25 -39.80
CA GLY A 160 -19.67 -10.30 -41.21
C GLY A 160 -18.49 -9.38 -41.55
N ASP A 161 -17.95 -8.60 -40.63
CA ASP A 161 -16.79 -7.74 -40.84
C ASP A 161 -15.47 -8.54 -40.82
N SER A 162 -15.15 -9.22 -41.88
CA SER A 162 -13.96 -10.10 -41.97
C SER A 162 -12.62 -9.36 -41.97
N LEU A 163 -12.60 -8.05 -42.13
CA LEU A 163 -11.38 -7.23 -42.18
C LEU A 163 -11.19 -6.35 -40.93
N GLY A 164 -12.17 -6.27 -40.05
CA GLY A 164 -12.15 -5.45 -38.85
C GLY A 164 -12.16 -3.95 -39.19
N THR A 165 -13.32 -3.44 -39.59
CA THR A 165 -13.50 -2.01 -39.92
C THR A 165 -13.22 -1.14 -38.69
N VAL A 166 -12.39 -0.12 -38.88
CA VAL A 166 -12.04 0.87 -37.85
C VAL A 166 -12.88 2.13 -38.07
N ASN A 167 -13.84 2.33 -37.19
CA ASN A 167 -14.79 3.45 -37.21
C ASN A 167 -15.12 3.91 -35.77
N GLU A 168 -15.97 4.89 -35.61
CA GLU A 168 -16.40 5.47 -34.33
C GLU A 168 -17.10 4.43 -33.42
N GLU A 169 -17.61 3.33 -33.94
CA GLU A 169 -18.22 2.27 -33.11
C GLU A 169 -17.21 1.56 -32.22
N LEU A 170 -15.92 1.62 -32.57
CA LEU A 170 -14.84 1.14 -31.71
C LEU A 170 -14.49 2.09 -30.58
N CYS A 171 -14.96 3.36 -30.63
CA CYS A 171 -14.71 4.34 -29.57
C CYS A 171 -15.61 4.10 -28.37
N PHE A 172 -15.07 4.25 -27.18
CA PHE A 172 -15.80 4.18 -25.91
C PHE A 172 -14.96 4.68 -24.76
N ASP A 173 -15.62 5.17 -23.73
CA ASP A 173 -15.07 5.41 -22.41
C ASP A 173 -15.54 4.34 -21.45
N GLY A 174 -14.83 4.16 -20.36
CA GLY A 174 -15.22 3.21 -19.34
C GLY A 174 -14.41 3.30 -18.07
N ILE A 175 -14.79 2.44 -17.14
CA ILE A 175 -14.13 2.29 -15.84
C ILE A 175 -13.66 0.85 -15.65
N ASP A 176 -12.53 0.70 -14.99
CA ASP A 176 -12.10 -0.59 -14.43
C ASP A 176 -12.70 -0.73 -13.04
N THR A 177 -13.62 -1.68 -12.89
CA THR A 177 -14.30 -1.93 -11.62
C THR A 177 -13.45 -2.72 -10.63
N GLY A 178 -12.31 -3.26 -11.05
CA GLY A 178 -11.32 -3.90 -10.19
C GLY A 178 -10.45 -2.88 -9.43
N ILE A 179 -10.48 -1.60 -9.85
CA ILE A 179 -9.76 -0.51 -9.18
C ILE A 179 -10.76 0.28 -8.34
N MET A 180 -10.36 0.66 -7.12
CA MET A 180 -11.20 1.51 -6.28
C MET A 180 -11.55 2.82 -7.00
N GLN A 181 -12.84 3.10 -7.11
CA GLN A 181 -13.32 4.37 -7.65
C GLN A 181 -13.17 5.44 -6.58
N THR A 182 -12.39 6.46 -6.86
CA THR A 182 -12.05 7.53 -5.93
C THR A 182 -11.83 8.84 -6.66
N ASP A 183 -12.03 9.93 -5.95
CA ASP A 183 -11.71 11.29 -6.40
C ASP A 183 -10.23 11.64 -6.19
N LEU A 184 -9.37 10.64 -5.95
CA LEU A 184 -7.93 10.87 -5.85
C LEU A 184 -7.40 11.49 -7.14
N PRO A 185 -6.75 12.66 -7.07
CA PRO A 185 -6.21 13.33 -8.26
C PRO A 185 -5.07 12.51 -8.88
N VAL A 186 -4.76 12.78 -10.13
CA VAL A 186 -3.53 12.28 -10.75
C VAL A 186 -2.33 12.95 -10.08
N LEU A 187 -1.58 12.20 -9.28
CA LEU A 187 -0.54 12.73 -8.41
C LEU A 187 0.72 13.12 -9.16
N LEU A 188 1.15 12.30 -10.13
CA LEU A 188 2.35 12.55 -10.93
C LEU A 188 1.99 12.50 -12.42
N SER A 189 2.22 13.59 -13.13
CA SER A 189 1.82 13.71 -14.54
C SER A 189 2.84 13.10 -15.51
N ASP A 190 4.10 12.98 -15.08
CA ASP A 190 5.23 12.44 -15.85
C ASP A 190 5.49 10.95 -15.58
N LYS A 191 4.83 10.37 -14.58
CA LYS A 191 4.99 8.97 -14.15
C LYS A 191 3.74 8.14 -14.45
N THR A 192 3.95 6.89 -14.82
CA THR A 192 2.89 5.89 -14.91
C THR A 192 3.03 4.94 -13.73
N PRO A 193 2.03 4.87 -12.84
CA PRO A 193 2.10 3.98 -11.69
C PRO A 193 1.97 2.52 -12.09
N LEU A 194 2.57 1.64 -11.31
CA LEU A 194 2.14 0.26 -11.19
C LEU A 194 1.04 0.22 -10.12
N ILE A 195 -0.05 -0.47 -10.38
CA ILE A 195 -0.99 -0.82 -9.31
C ILE A 195 -0.61 -2.19 -8.80
N TYR A 196 -0.18 -2.23 -7.55
CA TYR A 196 -0.19 -3.47 -6.79
C TYR A 196 -1.60 -3.63 -6.24
N HIS A 197 -2.29 -4.67 -6.69
CA HIS A 197 -3.65 -4.95 -6.25
C HIS A 197 -3.66 -5.20 -4.75
N VAL A 198 -4.08 -4.21 -4.00
CA VAL A 198 -4.30 -4.32 -2.57
C VAL A 198 -5.77 -4.52 -2.34
N GLN A 199 -6.24 -5.74 -2.37
CA GLN A 199 -7.48 -6.17 -1.74
C GLN A 199 -8.73 -5.39 -2.13
N GLY A 200 -9.24 -5.62 -3.33
CA GLY A 200 -10.50 -5.04 -3.80
C GLY A 200 -11.67 -5.22 -2.81
N ALA A 201 -11.69 -6.32 -2.04
CA ALA A 201 -12.66 -6.56 -0.97
C ALA A 201 -12.64 -5.51 0.16
N ARG A 202 -11.53 -4.77 0.35
CA ARG A 202 -11.39 -3.72 1.37
C ARG A 202 -11.56 -2.32 0.83
N GLY A 203 -11.79 -2.15 -0.47
CA GLY A 203 -11.92 -0.84 -1.09
C GLY A 203 -10.64 0.00 -1.02
N ALA A 204 -9.48 -0.65 -1.03
CA ALA A 204 -8.18 0.00 -1.03
C ALA A 204 -7.44 -0.24 -2.35
N PHE A 205 -6.61 0.71 -2.77
CA PHE A 205 -5.68 0.51 -3.88
C PHE A 205 -4.35 1.24 -3.64
N GLU A 206 -3.33 0.74 -4.31
CA GLU A 206 -1.98 1.24 -4.20
C GLU A 206 -1.43 1.68 -5.56
N LEU A 207 -0.76 2.82 -5.56
CA LEU A 207 0.01 3.35 -6.68
C LEU A 207 1.49 3.27 -6.32
N TYR A 208 2.24 2.47 -7.06
CA TYR A 208 3.67 2.35 -6.91
C TYR A 208 4.39 3.08 -8.04
N PHE A 209 5.33 3.94 -7.69
CA PHE A 209 6.16 4.68 -8.63
C PHE A 209 7.64 4.40 -8.35
N ASN A 210 8.40 4.17 -9.42
CA ASN A 210 9.85 4.00 -9.37
C ASN A 210 10.58 5.27 -9.81
N SER A 211 11.83 5.38 -9.41
CA SER A 211 12.74 6.46 -9.82
C SER A 211 12.16 7.85 -9.55
N CYS A 212 11.54 7.97 -8.37
CA CYS A 212 11.04 9.23 -7.85
C CYS A 212 12.13 9.98 -7.08
N THR A 213 11.92 11.27 -6.92
CA THR A 213 12.76 12.19 -6.16
C THR A 213 11.91 12.91 -5.11
N ASP A 214 12.52 13.69 -4.24
CA ASP A 214 11.81 14.56 -3.30
C ASP A 214 10.86 15.53 -4.01
N ASP A 215 11.18 15.99 -5.22
CA ASP A 215 10.29 16.84 -6.01
C ASP A 215 8.99 16.12 -6.39
N HIS A 216 9.04 14.82 -6.73
CA HIS A 216 7.84 14.02 -7.01
C HIS A 216 6.97 13.84 -5.76
N ARG A 217 7.61 13.59 -4.58
CA ARG A 217 6.90 13.54 -3.30
C ARG A 217 6.21 14.89 -3.02
N ALA A 218 6.94 15.98 -3.19
CA ALA A 218 6.39 17.34 -2.99
C ALA A 218 5.24 17.65 -3.96
N GLU A 219 5.30 17.18 -5.22
CA GLU A 219 4.20 17.29 -6.18
C GLU A 219 2.97 16.52 -5.69
N CYS A 220 3.13 15.30 -5.18
CA CYS A 220 2.02 14.54 -4.59
C CYS A 220 1.36 15.31 -3.43
N ALA A 221 2.16 15.80 -2.48
CA ALA A 221 1.68 16.57 -1.34
C ALA A 221 0.92 17.83 -1.77
N GLN A 222 1.47 18.56 -2.74
CA GLN A 222 0.84 19.76 -3.29
C GLN A 222 -0.52 19.46 -3.95
N LYS A 223 -0.60 18.40 -4.75
CA LYS A 223 -1.84 18.01 -5.41
C LYS A 223 -2.90 17.53 -4.44
N LEU A 224 -2.53 16.70 -3.46
CA LEU A 224 -3.46 16.29 -2.41
C LEU A 224 -4.02 17.50 -1.64
N THR A 225 -3.15 18.43 -1.25
CA THR A 225 -3.57 19.64 -0.54
C THR A 225 -4.46 20.53 -1.41
N ALA A 226 -4.14 20.72 -2.70
CA ALA A 226 -4.93 21.51 -3.62
C ALA A 226 -6.34 20.94 -3.86
N GLU A 227 -6.48 19.61 -3.79
CA GLU A 227 -7.76 18.90 -3.87
C GLU A 227 -8.53 18.86 -2.53
N GLY A 228 -8.01 19.50 -1.49
CA GLY A 228 -8.66 19.62 -0.19
C GLY A 228 -8.42 18.46 0.77
N TYR A 229 -7.40 17.63 0.54
CA TYR A 229 -6.96 16.66 1.54
C TYR A 229 -6.24 17.36 2.69
N SER A 230 -6.57 17.00 3.92
CA SER A 230 -5.90 17.47 5.13
C SER A 230 -4.78 16.53 5.52
N LEU A 231 -3.60 17.08 5.79
CA LEU A 231 -2.47 16.33 6.34
C LEU A 231 -2.78 15.97 7.80
N LEU A 232 -2.87 14.66 8.12
CA LEU A 232 -3.08 14.16 9.48
C LEU A 232 -1.76 13.87 10.20
N GLN A 233 -0.79 13.34 9.47
CA GLN A 233 0.50 12.96 10.01
C GLN A 233 1.60 13.17 8.97
N SER A 234 2.76 13.65 9.44
CA SER A 234 4.00 13.67 8.68
C SER A 234 5.14 13.14 9.54
N ARG A 235 5.88 12.20 8.99
CA ARG A 235 7.03 11.58 9.64
C ARG A 235 8.23 11.62 8.69
N GLU A 236 9.20 12.45 9.03
CA GLU A 236 10.48 12.52 8.31
C GLU A 236 11.51 11.65 9.02
N LEU A 237 12.10 10.71 8.30
CA LEU A 237 13.24 9.88 8.70
C LEU A 237 14.43 10.20 7.80
N THR A 238 15.62 9.78 8.22
CA THR A 238 16.82 9.92 7.36
C THR A 238 16.68 9.13 6.05
N ASP A 239 16.01 7.98 6.08
CA ASP A 239 15.91 7.06 4.94
C ASP A 239 14.60 7.22 4.16
N ALA A 240 13.56 7.78 4.79
CA ALA A 240 12.22 7.81 4.23
C ALA A 240 11.38 8.99 4.76
N CYS A 241 10.36 9.36 4.01
CA CYS A 241 9.32 10.28 4.43
C CYS A 241 7.94 9.62 4.31
N PHE A 242 7.11 9.78 5.32
CA PHE A 242 5.76 9.24 5.38
C PHE A 242 4.75 10.32 5.69
N GLU A 243 3.67 10.37 4.93
CA GLU A 243 2.61 11.36 5.12
C GLU A 243 1.25 10.67 5.04
N VAL A 244 0.33 11.05 5.91
CA VAL A 244 -1.04 10.55 5.93
C VAL A 244 -1.99 11.70 5.71
N TYR A 245 -2.80 11.62 4.67
CA TYR A 245 -3.80 12.61 4.29
C TYR A 245 -5.20 12.04 4.43
N GLN A 246 -6.21 12.90 4.60
CA GLN A 246 -7.61 12.50 4.65
C GLN A 246 -8.53 13.51 3.99
N LYS A 247 -9.55 13.02 3.28
CA LYS A 247 -10.68 13.77 2.74
C LYS A 247 -11.89 12.86 2.61
N ASP A 248 -13.05 13.30 3.10
CA ASP A 248 -14.35 12.62 2.94
C ASP A 248 -14.33 11.11 3.26
N GLY A 249 -13.59 10.73 4.32
CA GLY A 249 -13.43 9.33 4.74
C GLY A 249 -12.41 8.53 3.93
N LEU A 250 -11.83 9.09 2.88
CA LEU A 250 -10.70 8.50 2.17
C LEU A 250 -9.40 8.92 2.87
N GLN A 251 -8.61 7.94 3.28
CA GLN A 251 -7.26 8.13 3.81
C GLN A 251 -6.23 7.78 2.75
N VAL A 252 -5.20 8.61 2.63
CA VAL A 252 -4.11 8.43 1.65
C VAL A 252 -2.79 8.42 2.40
N THR A 253 -2.09 7.30 2.38
CA THR A 253 -0.74 7.16 2.93
C THR A 253 0.27 7.29 1.80
N VAL A 254 1.18 8.25 1.90
CA VAL A 254 2.28 8.49 0.97
C VAL A 254 3.57 8.06 1.64
N SER A 255 4.25 7.08 1.07
CA SER A 255 5.53 6.54 1.54
C SER A 255 6.60 6.76 0.48
N PHE A 256 7.67 7.47 0.82
CA PHE A 256 8.78 7.73 -0.09
C PHE A 256 10.11 7.32 0.56
N TRP A 257 10.93 6.56 -0.16
CA TRP A 257 12.26 6.13 0.30
C TRP A 257 13.36 6.78 -0.54
N HIS A 258 14.21 7.57 0.11
CA HIS A 258 15.23 8.37 -0.55
C HIS A 258 16.25 7.53 -1.32
N ALA A 259 16.71 6.41 -0.75
CA ALA A 259 17.77 5.59 -1.35
C ALA A 259 17.30 4.79 -2.58
N SER A 260 16.09 4.25 -2.55
CA SER A 260 15.54 3.44 -3.65
C SER A 260 14.80 4.28 -4.70
N GLY A 261 14.38 5.50 -4.36
CA GLY A 261 13.51 6.31 -5.20
C GLY A 261 12.14 5.71 -5.41
N GLU A 262 11.70 4.83 -4.49
CA GLU A 262 10.36 4.26 -4.50
C GLU A 262 9.40 5.23 -3.83
N LEU A 263 8.25 5.44 -4.45
CA LEU A 263 7.13 6.21 -3.89
C LEU A 263 5.87 5.38 -4.00
N ILE A 264 5.26 5.11 -2.86
CA ILE A 264 4.02 4.35 -2.75
C ILE A 264 2.93 5.29 -2.22
N VAL A 265 1.79 5.29 -2.91
CA VAL A 265 0.59 6.00 -2.46
C VAL A 265 -0.51 4.97 -2.29
N LEU A 266 -0.94 4.75 -1.07
CA LEU A 266 -2.01 3.84 -0.72
C LEU A 266 -3.24 4.62 -0.29
N ALA A 267 -4.36 4.37 -0.95
CA ALA A 267 -5.65 4.99 -0.65
C ALA A 267 -6.64 3.94 -0.15
N ASP A 268 -7.28 4.19 1.00
CA ASP A 268 -8.30 3.31 1.57
C ASP A 268 -9.37 4.11 2.35
N LYS A 269 -10.41 3.39 2.79
CA LYS A 269 -11.49 3.94 3.61
C LYS A 269 -11.52 3.22 4.95
N PRO A 270 -10.68 3.64 5.92
CA PRO A 270 -10.66 3.00 7.22
C PRO A 270 -11.99 3.20 7.94
N SER A 271 -12.47 2.15 8.62
CA SER A 271 -13.65 2.21 9.48
C SER A 271 -13.37 2.86 10.84
N TYR A 272 -12.11 2.93 11.22
CA TYR A 272 -11.61 3.47 12.48
C TYR A 272 -10.45 4.42 12.21
N THR A 273 -10.39 5.52 12.94
CA THR A 273 -9.25 6.45 12.89
C THR A 273 -8.32 6.13 14.07
N PRO A 274 -7.18 5.49 13.81
CA PRO A 274 -6.21 5.19 14.86
C PRO A 274 -5.57 6.47 15.41
N PRO A 275 -4.93 6.41 16.61
CA PRO A 275 -4.25 7.57 17.20
C PRO A 275 -2.96 7.91 16.42
N LEU A 276 -3.09 8.82 15.44
CA LEU A 276 -2.00 9.26 14.55
C LEU A 276 -1.21 10.47 15.08
N SER A 277 -1.55 10.99 16.26
CA SER A 277 -0.87 12.10 16.89
C SER A 277 -0.46 11.76 18.32
N ALA A 278 0.70 12.27 18.74
CA ALA A 278 1.19 12.06 20.10
C ALA A 278 0.17 12.57 21.15
N GLU A 279 -0.02 11.76 22.17
CA GLU A 279 -0.89 12.07 23.31
C GLU A 279 -0.06 12.63 24.48
N THR A 280 -0.67 13.51 25.26
CA THR A 280 -0.09 13.91 26.55
C THR A 280 -0.50 12.88 27.60
N ALA A 281 0.31 11.85 27.78
CA ALA A 281 0.04 10.80 28.75
C ALA A 281 0.29 11.28 30.20
N SER A 282 -0.60 10.88 31.10
CA SER A 282 -0.37 10.98 32.54
C SER A 282 0.48 9.80 32.98
N SER A 283 1.74 10.03 33.30
CA SER A 283 2.64 8.95 33.74
C SER A 283 2.23 8.43 35.13
N THR A 284 1.84 7.18 35.21
CA THR A 284 1.48 6.45 36.45
C THR A 284 2.44 5.32 36.75
N THR A 285 3.21 4.83 35.74
CA THR A 285 4.19 3.74 35.86
C THR A 285 5.36 3.99 34.91
N SER A 286 6.43 3.20 35.03
CA SER A 286 7.52 3.17 34.06
C SER A 286 7.13 2.29 32.87
N PRO A 287 7.38 2.73 31.62
CA PRO A 287 7.13 1.90 30.47
C PRO A 287 8.04 0.65 30.48
N LYS A 288 7.50 -0.48 30.10
CA LYS A 288 8.24 -1.74 30.11
C LYS A 288 7.82 -2.68 28.99
N LEU A 289 8.74 -3.55 28.60
CA LEU A 289 8.49 -4.71 27.74
C LEU A 289 8.47 -5.97 28.59
N ILE A 290 7.49 -6.83 28.39
CA ILE A 290 7.38 -8.16 28.95
C ILE A 290 7.44 -9.16 27.80
N SER A 291 8.54 -9.93 27.70
CA SER A 291 8.66 -11.06 26.79
C SER A 291 8.01 -12.27 27.44
N VAL A 292 6.89 -12.74 26.90
CA VAL A 292 6.11 -13.81 27.54
C VAL A 292 6.84 -15.15 27.43
N GLY A 293 7.08 -15.79 28.55
CA GLY A 293 7.83 -17.06 28.65
C GLY A 293 7.02 -18.26 28.18
N GLN A 294 7.74 -19.28 27.70
CA GLN A 294 7.25 -20.57 27.20
C GLN A 294 7.94 -21.75 27.92
N GLU A 295 8.24 -21.57 29.20
CA GLU A 295 8.99 -22.53 30.01
C GLU A 295 8.14 -23.64 30.67
N TYR A 296 6.81 -23.62 30.47
CA TYR A 296 5.92 -24.59 31.10
C TYR A 296 5.80 -25.88 30.27
N PRO A 297 5.48 -27.02 30.91
CA PRO A 297 5.32 -28.29 30.22
C PRO A 297 4.20 -28.25 29.18
N GLY A 298 4.50 -28.71 27.95
CA GLY A 298 3.54 -28.69 26.84
C GLY A 298 3.38 -27.34 26.18
N ALA A 299 4.23 -26.35 26.51
CA ALA A 299 4.26 -25.08 25.80
C ALA A 299 4.48 -25.30 24.30
N LEU A 300 3.59 -24.82 23.49
CA LEU A 300 3.74 -24.78 22.05
C LEU A 300 4.65 -23.61 21.63
N LYS A 301 5.18 -23.66 20.43
CA LYS A 301 5.92 -22.51 19.91
C LYS A 301 4.96 -21.33 19.76
N GLY A 302 5.45 -20.12 19.87
CA GLY A 302 4.63 -18.94 19.69
C GLY A 302 5.39 -17.68 20.02
N MET A 303 4.78 -16.58 19.73
CA MET A 303 5.35 -15.26 19.96
C MET A 303 4.32 -14.38 20.65
N CYS A 304 4.72 -13.75 21.76
CA CYS A 304 3.89 -12.76 22.42
C CYS A 304 4.75 -11.79 23.23
N TYR A 305 4.54 -10.51 23.00
CA TYR A 305 5.18 -9.44 23.74
C TYR A 305 4.13 -8.45 24.25
N ILE A 306 4.24 -8.07 25.50
CA ILE A 306 3.37 -7.09 26.15
C ILE A 306 4.21 -5.85 26.45
N LEU A 307 3.85 -4.72 25.86
CA LEU A 307 4.41 -3.42 26.21
C LEU A 307 3.40 -2.70 27.09
N GLN A 308 3.85 -2.25 28.25
CA GLN A 308 3.08 -1.37 29.12
C GLN A 308 3.54 0.07 28.92
N ALA A 309 2.62 0.96 28.57
CA ALA A 309 2.87 2.40 28.49
C ALA A 309 2.91 3.03 29.88
N SER A 310 3.44 4.24 29.97
CA SER A 310 3.56 4.96 31.25
C SER A 310 2.21 5.32 31.88
N ASP A 311 1.12 5.36 31.11
CA ASP A 311 -0.25 5.54 31.59
C ASP A 311 -0.89 4.27 32.18
N GLY A 312 -0.17 3.13 32.12
CA GLY A 312 -0.62 1.83 32.60
C GLY A 312 -1.36 1.00 31.54
N SER A 313 -1.63 1.53 30.36
CA SER A 313 -2.25 0.79 29.26
C SER A 313 -1.26 -0.15 28.56
N PHE A 314 -1.78 -1.05 27.70
CA PHE A 314 -0.99 -2.09 27.05
C PHE A 314 -1.05 -2.02 25.54
N VAL A 315 0.08 -2.32 24.91
CA VAL A 315 0.21 -2.70 23.50
C VAL A 315 0.76 -4.12 23.46
N ILE A 316 0.06 -5.01 22.74
CA ILE A 316 0.48 -6.42 22.63
C ILE A 316 0.91 -6.70 21.19
N ILE A 317 1.96 -7.48 21.01
CA ILE A 317 2.45 -7.94 19.71
C ILE A 317 2.43 -9.45 19.69
N ASP A 318 1.63 -10.01 18.76
CA ASP A 318 1.31 -11.43 18.62
C ASP A 318 0.67 -12.05 19.87
N SER A 319 0.37 -13.35 19.85
CA SER A 319 -0.45 -13.95 20.90
C SER A 319 -0.18 -15.43 21.20
N GLY A 320 0.83 -16.04 20.58
CA GLY A 320 1.09 -17.48 20.71
C GLY A 320 0.02 -18.36 20.05
N GLU A 321 0.09 -19.68 20.28
CA GLU A 321 -0.88 -20.65 19.71
C GLU A 321 -2.21 -20.72 20.48
N GLY A 322 -2.27 -20.18 21.69
CA GLY A 322 -3.54 -19.96 22.41
C GLY A 322 -3.97 -21.09 23.33
N GLU A 323 -3.01 -21.82 23.92
CA GLU A 323 -3.25 -22.76 25.02
C GLU A 323 -3.77 -22.01 26.26
N ASP A 324 -4.69 -22.63 27.00
CA ASP A 324 -5.27 -22.03 28.20
C ASP A 324 -4.23 -21.49 29.18
N ALA A 325 -3.15 -22.23 29.42
CA ALA A 325 -2.05 -21.80 30.28
C ALA A 325 -1.34 -20.54 29.78
N PHE A 326 -1.25 -20.36 28.45
CA PHE A 326 -0.66 -19.17 27.86
C PHE A 326 -1.61 -17.96 27.97
N LEU A 327 -2.92 -18.17 27.78
CA LEU A 327 -3.93 -17.13 27.97
C LEU A 327 -4.00 -16.68 29.44
N ASP A 328 -3.96 -17.64 30.38
CA ASP A 328 -3.90 -17.35 31.82
C ASP A 328 -2.68 -16.45 32.12
N ARG A 329 -1.52 -16.79 31.55
CA ARG A 329 -0.27 -16.04 31.73
C ARG A 329 -0.35 -14.62 31.14
N ILE A 330 -0.87 -14.44 29.93
CA ILE A 330 -1.05 -13.10 29.32
C ILE A 330 -1.91 -12.23 30.25
N TYR A 331 -3.03 -12.76 30.73
CA TYR A 331 -3.92 -12.02 31.63
C TYR A 331 -3.26 -11.70 32.98
N GLU A 332 -2.59 -12.66 33.60
CA GLU A 332 -1.85 -12.48 34.86
C GLU A 332 -0.74 -11.42 34.74
N LEU A 333 0.03 -11.45 33.64
CA LEU A 333 1.08 -10.47 33.40
C LEU A 333 0.54 -9.05 33.26
N MET A 334 -0.62 -8.86 32.62
CA MET A 334 -1.25 -7.54 32.58
C MET A 334 -1.74 -7.12 33.97
N THR A 335 -2.48 -7.99 34.67
CA THR A 335 -3.09 -7.63 35.95
C THR A 335 -2.07 -7.42 37.07
N SER A 336 -0.98 -8.21 37.10
CA SER A 336 0.09 -8.05 38.09
C SER A 336 0.89 -6.74 37.92
N ASN A 337 0.77 -6.09 36.78
CA ASN A 337 1.39 -4.79 36.50
C ASN A 337 0.42 -3.60 36.66
N LEU A 338 -0.74 -3.85 37.25
CA LEU A 338 -1.77 -2.83 37.52
C LEU A 338 -2.10 -2.75 39.02
N PRO A 339 -2.69 -1.66 39.49
CA PRO A 339 -3.27 -1.61 40.83
C PRO A 339 -4.32 -2.72 41.02
N GLU A 340 -4.44 -3.21 42.28
CA GLU A 340 -5.38 -4.28 42.62
C GLU A 340 -6.80 -3.92 42.18
N GLY A 341 -7.46 -4.84 41.44
CA GLY A 341 -8.81 -4.68 40.92
C GLY A 341 -8.93 -3.79 39.67
N ALA A 342 -7.83 -3.23 39.18
CA ALA A 342 -7.85 -2.48 37.93
C ALA A 342 -8.04 -3.41 36.73
N ARG A 343 -8.79 -2.94 35.75
CA ARG A 343 -9.10 -3.66 34.52
C ARG A 343 -8.01 -3.36 33.48
N PRO A 344 -7.38 -4.37 32.85
CA PRO A 344 -6.42 -4.13 31.79
C PRO A 344 -7.04 -3.41 30.60
N HIS A 345 -6.41 -2.34 30.13
CA HIS A 345 -6.78 -1.60 28.93
C HIS A 345 -5.75 -1.88 27.84
N ILE A 346 -6.14 -2.64 26.83
CA ILE A 346 -5.33 -2.97 25.66
C ILE A 346 -5.68 -1.96 24.57
N ARG A 347 -4.80 -0.98 24.37
CA ARG A 347 -4.99 0.05 23.33
C ARG A 347 -4.75 -0.47 21.92
N ALA A 348 -3.84 -1.44 21.79
CA ALA A 348 -3.55 -2.08 20.52
C ALA A 348 -3.11 -3.53 20.71
N TRP A 349 -3.61 -4.40 19.86
CA TRP A 349 -3.09 -5.76 19.72
C TRP A 349 -2.64 -5.96 18.29
N PHE A 350 -1.32 -5.89 18.05
CA PHE A 350 -0.73 -6.10 16.74
C PHE A 350 -0.56 -7.59 16.46
N ILE A 351 -0.97 -8.03 15.29
CA ILE A 351 -0.74 -9.39 14.79
C ILE A 351 0.15 -9.26 13.55
N THR A 352 1.34 -9.84 13.62
CA THR A 352 2.34 -9.68 12.57
C THR A 352 1.94 -10.38 11.28
N HIS A 353 1.49 -11.65 11.37
CA HIS A 353 1.02 -12.42 10.21
C HIS A 353 0.06 -13.55 10.61
N GLN A 354 -0.40 -14.37 9.64
CA GLN A 354 -1.54 -15.27 9.81
C GLN A 354 -1.21 -16.64 10.42
N HIS A 355 0.02 -16.99 10.76
CA HIS A 355 0.35 -18.30 11.37
C HIS A 355 -0.29 -18.46 12.75
N GLY A 356 -0.55 -19.74 13.13
CA GLY A 356 -1.30 -20.06 14.35
C GLY A 356 -0.60 -19.66 15.63
N ASP A 357 0.69 -19.78 15.64
CA ASP A 357 1.57 -19.42 16.73
C ASP A 357 1.75 -17.90 16.92
N HIS A 358 1.06 -17.09 16.10
CA HIS A 358 0.93 -15.64 16.25
C HIS A 358 -0.52 -15.22 16.49
N THR A 359 -1.48 -15.97 15.93
CA THR A 359 -2.91 -15.60 15.93
C THR A 359 -3.76 -16.43 16.89
N GLY A 360 -3.31 -17.61 17.28
CA GLY A 360 -4.12 -18.56 18.06
C GLY A 360 -4.54 -17.98 19.41
N GLY A 361 -3.63 -17.29 20.08
CA GLY A 361 -3.90 -16.68 21.37
C GLY A 361 -5.01 -15.68 21.37
N ILE A 362 -5.01 -14.69 20.46
CA ILE A 362 -6.06 -13.67 20.42
C ILE A 362 -7.43 -14.26 20.05
N ILE A 363 -7.45 -15.25 19.13
CA ILE A 363 -8.69 -15.94 18.74
C ILE A 363 -9.30 -16.65 19.94
N ASN A 364 -8.49 -17.37 20.72
CA ASN A 364 -8.95 -18.09 21.90
C ASN A 364 -9.22 -17.14 23.07
N PHE A 365 -8.42 -16.10 23.28
CA PHE A 365 -8.61 -15.08 24.31
C PHE A 365 -9.98 -14.39 24.16
N ALA A 366 -10.35 -14.02 22.95
CA ALA A 366 -11.62 -13.39 22.64
C ALA A 366 -12.85 -14.30 22.89
N SER A 367 -12.61 -15.63 23.06
CA SER A 367 -13.65 -16.61 23.38
C SER A 367 -13.56 -17.10 24.82
N SER A 368 -12.55 -16.68 25.57
CA SER A 368 -12.26 -17.13 26.92
C SER A 368 -12.98 -16.32 28.00
N LYS A 369 -12.84 -16.76 29.26
CA LYS A 369 -13.28 -16.04 30.46
C LYS A 369 -12.67 -14.62 30.59
N TYR A 370 -11.59 -14.30 29.85
CA TYR A 370 -10.86 -13.04 29.93
C TYR A 370 -11.42 -11.95 29.04
N ALA A 371 -12.13 -12.29 27.96
CA ALA A 371 -12.67 -11.32 27.03
C ALA A 371 -13.51 -10.23 27.71
N SER A 372 -14.33 -10.62 28.69
CA SER A 372 -15.16 -9.68 29.47
C SER A 372 -14.41 -8.94 30.59
N ARG A 373 -13.10 -9.23 30.79
CA ARG A 373 -12.30 -8.68 31.89
C ARG A 373 -11.23 -7.68 31.41
N VAL A 374 -11.17 -7.41 30.15
CA VAL A 374 -10.27 -6.42 29.55
C VAL A 374 -11.08 -5.40 28.73
N ASP A 375 -10.53 -4.23 28.52
CA ASP A 375 -10.96 -3.30 27.51
C ASP A 375 -9.94 -3.36 26.37
N CYS A 376 -10.40 -3.51 25.13
CA CYS A 376 -9.55 -3.59 23.95
C CYS A 376 -10.04 -2.60 22.90
N ASP A 377 -9.20 -1.61 22.54
CA ASP A 377 -9.62 -0.58 21.59
C ASP A 377 -9.58 -1.09 20.15
N ALA A 378 -8.45 -1.71 19.75
CA ALA A 378 -8.31 -2.17 18.38
C ALA A 378 -7.30 -3.33 18.22
N ILE A 379 -7.55 -4.16 17.20
CA ILE A 379 -6.61 -5.16 16.67
C ILE A 379 -6.01 -4.63 15.39
N TYR A 380 -4.69 -4.61 15.30
CA TYR A 380 -3.92 -4.11 14.18
C TYR A 380 -3.29 -5.26 13.41
N SER A 381 -3.52 -5.35 12.13
CA SER A 381 -2.84 -6.31 11.25
C SER A 381 -2.92 -5.88 9.80
N ASN A 382 -2.06 -6.45 8.95
CA ASN A 382 -2.15 -6.29 7.51
C ASN A 382 -1.93 -7.64 6.84
N MET A 383 -3.01 -8.39 6.65
CA MET A 383 -2.98 -9.75 6.15
C MET A 383 -3.48 -9.81 4.72
N PRO A 384 -2.80 -10.53 3.82
CA PRO A 384 -3.27 -10.70 2.45
C PRO A 384 -4.55 -11.55 2.44
N TYR A 385 -5.64 -10.98 1.93
CA TYR A 385 -6.95 -11.63 1.92
C TYR A 385 -7.17 -12.52 0.69
N GLU A 386 -6.88 -12.02 -0.51
CA GLU A 386 -7.38 -12.63 -1.76
C GLU A 386 -6.48 -13.72 -2.36
N LYS A 387 -5.17 -13.61 -2.24
CA LYS A 387 -4.24 -14.51 -2.95
C LYS A 387 -4.08 -15.88 -2.28
N TYR A 388 -4.20 -15.94 -0.97
CA TYR A 388 -3.98 -17.16 -0.19
C TYR A 388 -5.25 -17.96 0.08
N GLN A 389 -6.42 -17.43 -0.26
CA GLN A 389 -7.67 -18.17 -0.15
C GLN A 389 -7.66 -19.47 -0.97
N THR A 390 -7.01 -19.47 -2.14
CA THR A 390 -7.01 -20.63 -3.05
C THR A 390 -5.81 -21.57 -2.87
N ALA A 391 -4.73 -21.12 -2.21
CA ALA A 391 -3.48 -21.90 -2.10
C ALA A 391 -3.36 -22.72 -0.80
N TYR A 392 -4.06 -22.30 0.26
CA TYR A 392 -3.96 -22.88 1.59
C TYR A 392 -5.33 -22.89 2.28
N ASP A 393 -6.11 -23.95 2.11
CA ASP A 393 -7.51 -24.11 2.59
C ASP A 393 -7.74 -23.82 4.08
N ASN A 394 -6.70 -23.83 4.91
CA ASN A 394 -6.82 -23.59 6.35
C ASN A 394 -6.61 -22.12 6.77
N TYR A 395 -6.14 -21.23 5.88
CA TYR A 395 -5.79 -19.85 6.24
C TYR A 395 -6.94 -18.87 6.07
N GLU A 396 -7.93 -19.14 5.23
CA GLU A 396 -9.16 -18.35 5.10
C GLU A 396 -9.84 -18.13 6.44
N ASN A 397 -9.88 -19.18 7.23
CA ASN A 397 -10.54 -19.13 8.54
C ASN A 397 -9.82 -18.22 9.54
N ARG A 398 -8.51 -17.96 9.40
CA ARG A 398 -7.76 -17.18 10.37
C ARG A 398 -8.03 -15.70 10.28
N TYR A 399 -8.05 -15.12 9.07
CA TYR A 399 -8.46 -13.74 8.90
C TYR A 399 -9.88 -13.50 9.44
N ALA A 400 -10.83 -14.34 9.01
CA ALA A 400 -12.20 -14.29 9.50
C ALA A 400 -12.30 -14.53 11.02
N ASN A 401 -11.45 -15.36 11.60
CA ASN A 401 -11.44 -15.60 13.03
C ASN A 401 -10.84 -14.42 13.83
N ILE A 402 -9.85 -13.72 13.28
CA ILE A 402 -9.29 -12.53 13.93
C ILE A 402 -10.28 -11.36 13.88
N THR A 403 -10.99 -11.16 12.76
CA THR A 403 -12.04 -10.15 12.70
C THR A 403 -13.20 -10.45 13.66
N LYS A 404 -13.58 -11.74 13.79
CA LYS A 404 -14.54 -12.16 14.83
C LYS A 404 -14.00 -12.01 16.25
N ALA A 405 -12.70 -12.16 16.45
CA ALA A 405 -12.08 -11.90 17.76
C ALA A 405 -12.18 -10.42 18.11
N ALA A 406 -11.94 -9.52 17.14
CA ALA A 406 -12.16 -8.09 17.33
C ALA A 406 -13.61 -7.79 17.73
N GLU A 407 -14.59 -8.32 16.99
CA GLU A 407 -16.01 -8.16 17.30
C GLU A 407 -16.36 -8.64 18.71
N ARG A 408 -15.84 -9.80 19.15
CA ARG A 408 -16.10 -10.35 20.49
C ARG A 408 -15.48 -9.52 21.62
N LEU A 409 -14.33 -8.91 21.36
CA LEU A 409 -13.66 -8.00 22.30
C LEU A 409 -14.28 -6.61 22.30
N GLY A 410 -15.18 -6.30 21.34
CA GLY A 410 -15.71 -4.95 21.12
C GLY A 410 -14.66 -4.00 20.57
N ALA A 411 -13.63 -4.55 19.93
CA ALA A 411 -12.49 -3.83 19.38
C ALA A 411 -12.66 -3.53 17.90
N ASP A 412 -12.08 -2.44 17.43
CA ASP A 412 -11.97 -2.15 16.00
C ASP A 412 -10.91 -3.03 15.33
N PHE A 413 -11.04 -3.28 14.03
CA PHE A 413 -10.02 -3.94 13.24
C PHE A 413 -9.34 -2.93 12.32
N VAL A 414 -8.03 -2.71 12.53
CA VAL A 414 -7.22 -1.72 11.82
C VAL A 414 -6.25 -2.41 10.89
N ILE A 415 -6.23 -1.99 9.64
CA ILE A 415 -5.20 -2.42 8.69
C ILE A 415 -3.99 -1.51 8.85
N ALA A 416 -2.93 -2.05 9.45
CA ALA A 416 -1.68 -1.33 9.68
C ALA A 416 -0.93 -1.16 8.35
N ARG A 417 -0.68 0.08 7.95
CA ARG A 417 -0.02 0.44 6.68
C ARG A 417 1.42 0.88 6.91
N THR A 418 2.31 0.51 6.01
CA THR A 418 3.69 1.02 6.03
C THR A 418 3.71 2.54 6.04
N GLY A 419 4.52 3.12 6.92
CA GLY A 419 4.68 4.55 7.09
C GLY A 419 3.74 5.18 8.12
N GLN A 420 2.66 4.50 8.52
CA GLN A 420 1.79 5.01 9.59
C GLN A 420 2.47 4.86 10.96
N THR A 421 2.38 5.91 11.75
CA THR A 421 2.88 5.94 13.14
C THR A 421 1.69 6.11 14.08
N TYR A 422 1.54 5.19 15.02
CA TYR A 422 0.49 5.21 16.03
C TYR A 422 1.07 5.61 17.39
N TYR A 423 0.25 6.25 18.23
CA TYR A 423 0.66 6.70 19.54
C TYR A 423 -0.25 6.13 20.62
N PHE A 424 0.35 5.43 21.57
CA PHE A 424 -0.34 4.80 22.71
C PHE A 424 0.36 5.24 23.99
N GLY A 425 -0.13 6.32 24.61
CA GLY A 425 0.60 6.97 25.69
C GLY A 425 1.96 7.49 25.21
N ASP A 426 3.03 7.02 25.86
CA ASP A 426 4.42 7.33 25.49
C ASP A 426 5.07 6.30 24.54
N LEU A 427 4.30 5.35 24.05
CA LEU A 427 4.75 4.42 23.01
C LEU A 427 4.44 4.99 21.62
N GLU A 428 5.48 5.26 20.83
CA GLU A 428 5.38 5.57 19.41
C GLU A 428 5.60 4.29 18.61
N VAL A 429 4.62 3.89 17.80
CA VAL A 429 4.64 2.64 17.02
C VAL A 429 4.62 2.95 15.54
N LEU A 430 5.76 2.84 14.87
CA LEU A 430 5.92 3.03 13.43
C LEU A 430 5.83 1.67 12.72
N ILE A 431 4.99 1.56 11.71
CA ILE A 431 5.00 0.44 10.78
C ILE A 431 6.10 0.68 9.74
N VAL A 432 7.22 -0.02 9.90
CA VAL A 432 8.39 0.08 9.02
C VAL A 432 8.16 -0.67 7.72
N GLY A 433 7.36 -1.75 7.78
CA GLY A 433 7.06 -2.56 6.61
C GLY A 433 5.81 -3.42 6.79
N SER A 434 5.16 -3.71 5.69
CA SER A 434 3.96 -4.54 5.62
C SER A 434 3.86 -5.26 4.28
N VAL A 435 2.87 -6.11 4.16
CA VAL A 435 2.54 -6.81 2.91
C VAL A 435 2.27 -5.85 1.74
N ASP A 436 1.82 -4.64 2.01
CA ASP A 436 1.55 -3.62 0.98
C ASP A 436 2.83 -3.22 0.21
N ASP A 437 4.00 -3.43 0.79
CA ASP A 437 5.30 -3.12 0.18
C ASP A 437 5.71 -4.10 -0.92
N MET A 438 5.01 -5.23 -1.05
CA MET A 438 5.43 -6.35 -1.87
C MET A 438 4.60 -6.47 -3.14
N ALA A 439 5.28 -6.75 -4.26
CA ALA A 439 4.57 -7.18 -5.47
C ALA A 439 3.83 -8.51 -5.21
N LEU A 440 2.60 -8.62 -5.69
CA LEU A 440 1.77 -9.83 -5.52
C LEU A 440 2.44 -11.13 -5.99
N THR A 441 3.41 -11.04 -6.90
CA THR A 441 4.18 -12.17 -7.41
C THR A 441 5.27 -12.65 -6.46
N ASP A 442 5.59 -11.89 -5.42
CA ASP A 442 6.70 -12.15 -4.51
C ASP A 442 6.30 -12.94 -3.27
N PHE A 443 5.01 -13.17 -3.08
CA PHE A 443 4.56 -14.01 -1.96
C PHE A 443 4.84 -15.49 -2.22
N ASN A 444 5.77 -16.03 -1.47
CA ASN A 444 6.07 -17.46 -1.46
C ASN A 444 5.59 -18.16 -0.18
N ASP A 445 5.50 -17.40 0.92
CA ASP A 445 5.15 -17.87 2.25
C ASP A 445 4.41 -16.75 3.01
N LEU A 446 3.61 -17.11 4.01
CA LEU A 446 2.94 -16.16 4.88
C LEU A 446 3.92 -15.42 5.81
N ASP A 447 5.06 -16.01 6.13
CA ASP A 447 6.12 -15.36 6.90
C ASP A 447 6.56 -14.04 6.24
N GLU A 448 6.63 -14.01 4.88
CA GLU A 448 6.98 -12.81 4.12
C GLU A 448 6.00 -11.65 4.34
N THR A 449 4.78 -11.94 4.79
CA THR A 449 3.72 -10.94 5.02
C THR A 449 3.78 -10.30 6.41
N SER A 450 4.76 -10.65 7.22
CA SER A 450 4.90 -10.15 8.59
C SER A 450 5.02 -8.63 8.63
N LEU A 451 4.29 -8.00 9.56
CA LEU A 451 4.48 -6.60 9.90
C LEU A 451 5.86 -6.38 10.52
N TRP A 452 6.54 -5.35 10.07
CA TRP A 452 7.73 -4.80 10.70
C TRP A 452 7.34 -3.61 11.55
N ILE A 453 7.49 -3.75 12.86
CA ILE A 453 7.00 -2.80 13.84
C ILE A 453 8.19 -2.23 14.62
N LYS A 454 8.38 -0.92 14.54
CA LYS A 454 9.34 -0.22 15.38
C LYS A 454 8.60 0.52 16.49
N VAL A 455 8.93 0.22 17.73
CA VAL A 455 8.42 0.92 18.89
C VAL A 455 9.51 1.82 19.45
N SER A 456 9.17 3.07 19.69
CA SER A 456 10.07 4.04 20.36
C SER A 456 9.41 4.51 21.65
N THR A 457 10.21 4.54 22.71
CA THR A 457 9.91 5.19 23.99
C THR A 457 10.91 6.32 24.21
N PRO A 458 10.77 7.17 25.23
CA PRO A 458 11.80 8.15 25.55
C PRO A 458 13.20 7.57 25.77
N GLY A 459 13.31 6.33 26.25
CA GLY A 459 14.60 5.70 26.60
C GLY A 459 15.08 4.63 25.61
N LYS A 460 14.17 3.93 24.90
CA LYS A 460 14.52 2.73 24.13
C LYS A 460 13.82 2.66 22.78
N LYS A 461 14.47 2.00 21.83
CA LYS A 461 13.92 1.64 20.52
C LYS A 461 13.89 0.13 20.37
N LEU A 462 12.77 -0.41 19.92
CA LEU A 462 12.54 -1.82 19.75
C LEU A 462 12.11 -2.11 18.30
N ILE A 463 12.49 -3.29 17.78
CA ILE A 463 11.98 -3.77 16.48
C ILE A 463 11.43 -5.18 16.64
N PHE A 464 10.20 -5.36 16.17
CA PHE A 464 9.51 -6.64 16.03
C PHE A 464 9.25 -6.89 14.55
N CYS A 465 9.54 -8.08 14.08
CA CYS A 465 9.48 -8.44 12.68
C CYS A 465 8.73 -9.77 12.41
N GLY A 466 8.09 -10.33 13.44
CA GLY A 466 7.39 -11.61 13.32
C GLY A 466 8.32 -12.70 12.77
N ASP A 467 7.82 -13.45 11.81
CA ASP A 467 8.58 -14.48 11.12
C ASP A 467 9.10 -14.03 9.75
N ALA A 468 9.22 -12.71 9.55
CA ALA A 468 9.54 -12.07 8.30
C ALA A 468 10.54 -12.84 7.45
N GLY A 469 10.13 -13.17 6.23
CA GLY A 469 10.93 -13.97 5.32
C GLY A 469 12.17 -13.26 4.78
N GLY A 470 13.14 -14.06 4.35
CA GLY A 470 14.39 -13.56 3.80
C GLY A 470 14.23 -12.77 2.50
N LEU A 471 13.16 -13.01 1.74
CA LEU A 471 12.85 -12.27 0.52
C LEU A 471 12.47 -10.83 0.84
N TYR A 472 11.57 -10.61 1.83
CA TYR A 472 11.21 -9.26 2.24
C TYR A 472 12.44 -8.47 2.72
N VAL A 473 13.28 -9.08 3.57
CA VAL A 473 14.51 -8.46 4.07
C VAL A 473 15.42 -8.01 2.94
N THR A 474 15.74 -8.90 2.00
CA THR A 474 16.73 -8.62 0.96
C THR A 474 16.20 -7.77 -0.20
N LYS A 475 14.93 -7.95 -0.56
CA LYS A 475 14.35 -7.29 -1.72
C LYS A 475 13.77 -5.91 -1.41
N TYR A 476 13.26 -5.72 -0.20
CA TYR A 476 12.57 -4.49 0.22
C TYR A 476 13.29 -3.78 1.36
N LEU A 477 13.39 -4.38 2.55
CA LEU A 477 13.85 -3.71 3.76
C LEU A 477 15.26 -3.09 3.61
N LEU A 478 16.25 -3.90 3.20
CA LEU A 478 17.65 -3.46 3.09
C LEU A 478 17.92 -2.51 1.91
N LYS A 479 16.99 -2.37 0.98
CA LYS A 479 17.08 -1.36 -0.08
C LYS A 479 16.51 -0.01 0.33
N ARG A 480 15.58 -0.01 1.27
CA ARG A 480 14.82 1.15 1.71
C ARG A 480 15.44 1.82 2.93
N TYR A 481 16.03 1.02 3.83
CA TYR A 481 16.47 1.48 5.14
C TYR A 481 17.93 1.19 5.42
N THR A 482 18.53 2.09 6.19
CA THR A 482 19.88 1.98 6.75
C THR A 482 19.82 1.81 8.28
N ALA A 483 20.97 1.82 8.93
CA ALA A 483 21.04 1.87 10.39
C ALA A 483 20.33 3.10 10.99
N ALA A 484 20.14 4.17 10.24
CA ALA A 484 19.43 5.36 10.75
C ALA A 484 18.00 5.02 11.19
N THR A 485 17.31 4.15 10.43
CA THR A 485 15.97 3.68 10.80
C THR A 485 15.99 2.35 11.54
N LEU A 486 16.88 1.40 11.15
CA LEU A 486 16.84 0.02 11.67
C LEU A 486 17.59 -0.17 12.99
N LYS A 487 18.46 0.76 13.41
CA LYS A 487 19.13 0.65 14.71
C LYS A 487 18.13 0.68 15.85
N CYS A 488 18.28 -0.26 16.80
CA CYS A 488 17.42 -0.41 17.97
C CYS A 488 18.20 -0.91 19.18
N ASP A 489 17.64 -0.77 20.37
CA ASP A 489 18.21 -1.28 21.62
C ASP A 489 17.78 -2.75 21.86
N ILE A 490 16.56 -3.10 21.38
CA ILE A 490 15.96 -4.41 21.55
C ILE A 490 15.44 -4.91 20.20
N CYS A 491 15.83 -6.10 19.80
CA CYS A 491 15.46 -6.70 18.52
C CYS A 491 14.84 -8.09 18.72
N GLN A 492 13.69 -8.32 18.14
CA GLN A 492 13.13 -9.67 18.09
C GLN A 492 13.90 -10.49 17.04
N ALA A 493 14.29 -11.71 17.42
CA ALA A 493 14.89 -12.67 16.51
C ALA A 493 13.82 -13.20 15.54
N ALA A 494 13.95 -12.89 14.26
CA ALA A 494 13.00 -13.28 13.22
C ALA A 494 12.82 -14.80 13.14
N SER A 495 11.60 -15.23 12.78
CA SER A 495 11.27 -16.63 12.54
C SER A 495 11.73 -17.55 13.69
N HIS A 496 11.33 -17.21 14.92
CA HIS A 496 11.68 -17.91 16.16
C HIS A 496 13.19 -18.12 16.37
N GLY A 497 14.03 -17.25 15.79
CA GLY A 497 15.47 -17.34 15.88
C GLY A 497 16.10 -18.41 14.98
N THR A 498 15.42 -18.88 13.95
CA THR A 498 15.98 -19.83 12.99
C THR A 498 17.11 -19.23 12.16
N ASN A 499 17.98 -20.09 11.66
CA ASN A 499 19.14 -19.67 10.89
C ASN A 499 18.74 -19.37 9.44
N ASN A 500 18.76 -18.08 9.07
CA ASN A 500 18.61 -17.61 7.70
C ASN A 500 19.68 -16.58 7.39
N ALA A 501 20.47 -16.83 6.35
CA ALA A 501 21.59 -15.97 5.95
C ALA A 501 21.13 -14.52 5.59
N ALA A 502 19.90 -14.37 5.14
CA ALA A 502 19.34 -13.05 4.79
C ALA A 502 19.25 -12.10 6.00
N TYR A 503 19.13 -12.63 7.22
CA TYR A 503 18.99 -11.81 8.42
C TYR A 503 20.30 -11.20 8.92
N LYS A 504 21.45 -11.76 8.53
CA LYS A 504 22.75 -11.29 9.01
C LYS A 504 22.98 -9.81 8.78
N ASP A 505 22.67 -9.32 7.60
CA ASP A 505 22.90 -7.90 7.26
C ASP A 505 21.86 -6.99 7.93
N TYR A 506 20.64 -7.48 8.14
CA TYR A 506 19.65 -6.80 8.96
C TYR A 506 20.13 -6.65 10.42
N TYR A 507 20.58 -7.73 11.07
CA TYR A 507 21.04 -7.66 12.47
C TYR A 507 22.27 -6.77 12.65
N LYS A 508 23.16 -6.69 11.65
CA LYS A 508 24.27 -5.73 11.68
C LYS A 508 23.81 -4.27 11.66
N LEU A 509 22.71 -3.97 10.96
CA LEU A 509 22.13 -2.62 10.93
C LEU A 509 21.31 -2.32 12.19
N ALA A 510 20.62 -3.33 12.71
CA ALA A 510 19.85 -3.24 13.95
C ALA A 510 20.74 -3.03 15.17
N ASP A 511 21.90 -3.71 15.25
CA ASP A 511 22.94 -3.58 16.28
C ASP A 511 22.37 -3.43 17.71
N PRO A 512 21.55 -4.41 18.19
CA PRO A 512 20.84 -4.26 19.46
C PRO A 512 21.68 -4.67 20.66
N ASP A 513 21.36 -4.11 21.84
CA ASP A 513 21.89 -4.57 23.13
C ASP A 513 21.21 -5.89 23.60
N VAL A 514 19.98 -6.13 23.13
CA VAL A 514 19.16 -7.27 23.55
C VAL A 514 18.45 -7.91 22.38
N TYR A 515 18.61 -9.23 22.23
CA TYR A 515 17.78 -10.06 21.36
C TYR A 515 16.67 -10.76 22.14
N LEU A 516 15.43 -10.71 21.65
CA LEU A 516 14.30 -11.49 22.13
C LEU A 516 14.20 -12.76 21.28
N TRP A 517 14.32 -13.94 21.90
CA TRP A 517 14.28 -15.22 21.21
C TRP A 517 12.96 -15.95 21.47
N PRO A 518 11.94 -15.85 20.58
CA PRO A 518 10.59 -16.33 20.83
C PRO A 518 10.42 -17.80 20.43
N ALA A 519 11.07 -18.71 21.13
CA ALA A 519 10.95 -20.14 20.88
C ALA A 519 10.77 -20.90 22.19
N ASN A 520 10.00 -22.00 22.17
CA ASN A 520 10.05 -23.00 23.23
C ASN A 520 11.31 -23.86 23.09
N LEU A 521 11.61 -24.65 24.13
CA LEU A 521 12.84 -25.47 24.17
C LEU A 521 12.86 -26.56 23.09
N GLU A 522 11.72 -27.16 22.77
CA GLU A 522 11.61 -28.18 21.72
C GLU A 522 11.97 -27.63 20.36
N PHE A 523 11.36 -26.48 20.00
CA PHE A 523 11.61 -25.79 18.72
C PHE A 523 13.09 -25.37 18.62
N TYR A 524 13.65 -24.79 19.70
CA TYR A 524 15.05 -24.37 19.74
C TYR A 524 16.02 -25.56 19.52
N ASN A 525 15.72 -26.71 20.08
CA ASN A 525 16.56 -27.92 19.92
C ASN A 525 16.40 -28.57 18.54
N LYS A 526 15.25 -28.42 17.89
CA LYS A 526 14.92 -29.07 16.64
C LYS A 526 15.46 -28.31 15.43
N HIS A 527 15.51 -27.01 15.52
CA HIS A 527 15.90 -26.13 14.40
C HIS A 527 17.28 -25.52 14.62
N ALA A 528 18.05 -25.35 13.53
CA ALA A 528 19.35 -24.71 13.62
C ALA A 528 19.17 -23.24 14.06
N PRO A 529 19.73 -22.85 15.20
CA PRO A 529 19.61 -21.50 15.71
C PRO A 529 20.42 -20.50 14.86
N ASN A 530 20.01 -19.25 14.87
CA ASN A 530 20.70 -18.19 14.13
C ASN A 530 22.12 -17.98 14.64
N SER A 531 23.09 -18.38 13.83
CA SER A 531 24.51 -18.38 14.21
C SER A 531 25.07 -16.97 14.39
N TYR A 532 24.52 -15.96 13.71
CA TYR A 532 24.96 -14.58 13.89
C TYR A 532 24.57 -14.06 15.27
N ILE A 533 23.30 -14.23 15.68
CA ILE A 533 22.85 -13.83 17.01
C ILE A 533 23.60 -14.56 18.11
N GLN A 534 23.79 -15.88 17.95
CA GLN A 534 24.53 -16.67 18.94
C GLN A 534 26.03 -16.33 19.04
N GLY A 535 26.60 -15.85 17.94
CA GLY A 535 27.99 -15.38 17.90
C GLY A 535 28.19 -13.93 18.38
N ASP A 536 27.10 -13.18 18.54
CA ASP A 536 27.15 -11.82 19.06
C ASP A 536 27.32 -11.80 20.58
N THR A 537 28.56 -11.64 21.03
CA THR A 537 28.92 -11.60 22.47
C THR A 537 28.67 -10.22 23.08
N SER A 538 28.32 -9.19 22.32
CA SER A 538 28.00 -7.85 22.81
C SER A 538 26.57 -7.71 23.28
N ALA A 539 25.65 -8.52 22.75
CA ALA A 539 24.24 -8.47 23.06
C ALA A 539 23.80 -9.57 24.04
N LYS A 540 22.83 -9.26 24.91
CA LYS A 540 22.12 -10.22 25.74
C LYS A 540 21.04 -10.92 24.94
N ILE A 541 20.87 -12.25 25.13
CA ILE A 541 19.75 -13.00 24.52
C ILE A 541 18.75 -13.39 25.60
N LEU A 542 17.50 -12.99 25.44
CA LEU A 542 16.37 -13.37 26.28
C LEU A 542 15.59 -14.50 25.59
N TYR A 543 15.70 -15.70 26.12
CA TYR A 543 15.06 -16.88 25.57
C TYR A 543 13.71 -17.14 26.24
N ALA A 544 12.62 -17.15 25.46
CA ALA A 544 11.27 -17.43 25.97
C ALA A 544 11.16 -18.78 26.70
N PHE A 545 11.92 -19.80 26.29
CA PHE A 545 11.96 -21.11 26.99
C PHE A 545 12.65 -21.07 28.35
N LYS A 546 13.28 -19.97 28.74
CA LYS A 546 13.89 -19.79 30.06
C LYS A 546 12.97 -19.05 31.04
N GLY A 547 11.89 -18.51 30.57
CA GLY A 547 10.90 -17.81 31.38
C GLY A 547 10.52 -16.45 30.84
N THR A 548 9.55 -15.84 31.52
CA THR A 548 9.13 -14.47 31.25
C THR A 548 10.20 -13.49 31.73
N GLU A 549 10.58 -12.59 30.85
CA GLU A 549 11.57 -11.54 31.16
C GLU A 549 10.92 -10.16 31.00
N THR A 550 11.24 -9.26 31.91
CA THR A 550 10.81 -7.85 31.88
C THR A 550 12.00 -6.94 31.65
N VAL A 551 11.85 -5.98 30.76
CA VAL A 551 12.87 -4.97 30.42
C VAL A 551 12.25 -3.58 30.59
N GLU A 552 12.85 -2.76 31.43
CA GLU A 552 12.46 -1.34 31.56
C GLU A 552 12.83 -0.56 30.29
N LEU A 553 11.96 0.36 29.87
CA LEU A 553 12.09 1.10 28.62
C LEU A 553 12.37 2.60 28.82
N ASN A 554 12.78 2.97 30.03
CA ASN A 554 13.20 4.35 30.36
C ASN A 554 14.57 4.70 29.77
#